data_699ffa5716901a0928e5a7ef41bba735
#
_entry.id   699ffa5716901a0928e5a7ef41bba735
#
_cell.length_a   1.000
_cell.length_b   1.000
_cell.length_c   1.000
_cell.angle_alpha   90.00
_cell.angle_beta   90.00
_cell.angle_gamma   90.00
#
_symmetry.space_group_name_H-M   'P 1'
#
loop_
_entity.id
_entity.type
_entity.pdbx_description
1 polymer ?
#
loop_
_entity_poly.entity_id
_entity_poly.type
_entity_poly.pdbx_seq_one_letter_code
_entity_poly.pdbx_strand_id
1 'polypeptide(L)'
;MIELYTSPTPNGYKTSVALEELDIPYNVHVVNLMNGDQKKEDFLKLNPNGRIPVIVDTEADDLAIMESGAQLIYLAEKAGKLLPTEPVARSKVIQWLMFQMGGIGPMMGQANVFFRYWPGEKIQPAIDRYQNEGRRLFEVLETRLKDHEFLADDFSIADIANWCWVRIHKWLSLIHI
;
A
#
# COMPACT_ATOMS: atom_id res chain seq x y z
N MET A 1 8.87 -9.53 -17.83
CA MET A 1 7.62 -8.71 -17.91
C MET A 1 6.82 -8.93 -16.62
N ILE A 2 6.24 -7.87 -16.06
CA ILE A 2 5.40 -7.97 -14.87
C ILE A 2 3.92 -8.07 -15.25
N GLU A 3 3.22 -9.05 -14.73
CA GLU A 3 1.76 -9.19 -14.81
C GLU A 3 1.15 -8.69 -13.50
N LEU A 4 0.43 -7.56 -13.53
CA LEU A 4 -0.14 -6.92 -12.34
C LEU A 4 -1.64 -7.22 -12.21
N TYR A 5 -2.02 -7.99 -11.21
CA TYR A 5 -3.41 -8.28 -10.82
C TYR A 5 -3.87 -7.28 -9.76
N THR A 6 -4.75 -6.35 -10.12
CA THR A 6 -5.08 -5.22 -9.27
C THR A 6 -6.51 -4.69 -9.41
N SER A 7 -6.87 -3.76 -8.55
CA SER A 7 -8.09 -2.93 -8.61
C SER A 7 -7.75 -1.50 -8.16
N PRO A 8 -8.57 -0.49 -8.52
CA PRO A 8 -8.33 0.91 -8.17
C PRO A 8 -8.57 1.17 -6.67
N THR A 9 -7.66 0.69 -5.85
CA THR A 9 -7.66 0.84 -4.39
C THR A 9 -6.32 1.42 -3.93
N PRO A 10 -6.23 1.95 -2.70
CA PRO A 10 -4.94 2.44 -2.18
C PRO A 10 -3.81 1.42 -2.25
N ASN A 11 -4.09 0.15 -1.99
CA ASN A 11 -3.07 -0.90 -2.08
C ASN A 11 -2.71 -1.23 -3.54
N GLY A 12 -3.71 -1.25 -4.44
CA GLY A 12 -3.46 -1.47 -5.87
C GLY A 12 -2.59 -0.37 -6.49
N TYR A 13 -2.83 0.86 -6.11
CA TYR A 13 -2.05 2.01 -6.59
C TYR A 13 -0.58 1.99 -6.13
N LYS A 14 -0.24 1.42 -4.99
CA LYS A 14 1.16 1.30 -4.57
C LYS A 14 2.01 0.64 -5.64
N THR A 15 1.55 -0.49 -6.14
CA THR A 15 2.30 -1.29 -7.11
C THR A 15 2.32 -0.62 -8.49
N SER A 16 1.19 -0.11 -8.98
CA SER A 16 1.17 0.58 -10.28
C SER A 16 2.02 1.85 -10.29
N VAL A 17 1.96 2.66 -9.22
CA VAL A 17 2.82 3.85 -9.10
C VAL A 17 4.29 3.46 -9.08
N ALA A 18 4.66 2.40 -8.34
CA ALA A 18 6.05 1.95 -8.32
C ALA A 18 6.53 1.45 -9.68
N LEU A 19 5.68 0.74 -10.42
CA LEU A 19 6.03 0.28 -11.78
C LEU A 19 6.28 1.44 -12.73
N GLU A 20 5.44 2.50 -12.67
CA GLU A 20 5.63 3.73 -13.46
C GLU A 20 6.90 4.48 -13.05
N GLU A 21 7.14 4.70 -11.76
CA GLU A 21 8.32 5.41 -11.25
C GLU A 21 9.65 4.67 -11.52
N LEU A 22 9.58 3.36 -11.67
CA LEU A 22 10.72 2.50 -11.96
C LEU A 22 10.92 2.24 -13.46
N ASP A 23 10.04 2.74 -14.33
CA ASP A 23 10.05 2.47 -15.78
C ASP A 23 10.00 0.96 -16.11
N ILE A 24 9.32 0.16 -15.27
CA ILE A 24 9.18 -1.29 -15.49
C ILE A 24 7.94 -1.57 -16.34
N PRO A 25 8.06 -2.20 -17.51
CA PRO A 25 6.92 -2.54 -18.35
C PRO A 25 6.06 -3.63 -17.69
N TYR A 26 4.73 -3.46 -17.77
CA TYR A 26 3.79 -4.39 -17.16
C TYR A 26 2.46 -4.47 -17.92
N ASN A 27 1.76 -5.59 -17.72
CA ASN A 27 0.38 -5.78 -18.15
C ASN A 27 -0.56 -5.71 -16.95
N VAL A 28 -1.76 -5.14 -17.13
CA VAL A 28 -2.76 -5.02 -16.07
C VAL A 28 -3.87 -6.05 -16.23
N HIS A 29 -4.10 -6.83 -15.18
CA HIS A 29 -5.24 -7.72 -15.02
C HIS A 29 -6.19 -7.15 -13.97
N VAL A 30 -7.33 -6.63 -14.42
CA VAL A 30 -8.32 -6.04 -13.51
C VAL A 30 -9.04 -7.14 -12.73
N VAL A 31 -8.96 -7.07 -11.38
CA VAL A 31 -9.65 -7.99 -10.46
C VAL A 31 -10.91 -7.30 -9.95
N ASN A 32 -12.09 -7.81 -10.29
CA ASN A 32 -13.35 -7.24 -9.82
C ASN A 32 -13.65 -7.71 -8.40
N LEU A 33 -13.37 -6.83 -7.41
CA LEU A 33 -13.57 -7.13 -6.00
C LEU A 33 -15.04 -7.30 -5.63
N MET A 34 -15.96 -6.64 -6.35
CA MET A 34 -17.39 -6.74 -6.10
C MET A 34 -17.94 -8.10 -6.53
N ASN A 35 -17.37 -8.69 -7.58
CA ASN A 35 -17.70 -10.05 -8.04
C ASN A 35 -16.97 -11.14 -7.26
N GLY A 36 -16.09 -10.77 -6.31
CA GLY A 36 -15.32 -11.74 -5.55
C GLY A 36 -14.21 -12.44 -6.36
N ASP A 37 -13.75 -11.83 -7.46
CA ASP A 37 -12.73 -12.45 -8.32
C ASP A 37 -11.44 -12.81 -7.54
N GLN A 38 -11.10 -12.03 -6.50
CA GLN A 38 -9.98 -12.30 -5.61
C GLN A 38 -10.15 -13.57 -4.75
N LYS A 39 -11.33 -14.20 -4.78
CA LYS A 39 -11.65 -15.45 -4.06
C LYS A 39 -11.78 -16.66 -4.97
N LYS A 40 -11.64 -16.47 -6.28
CA LYS A 40 -11.65 -17.56 -7.25
C LYS A 40 -10.38 -18.40 -7.13
N GLU A 41 -10.51 -19.69 -7.44
CA GLU A 41 -9.44 -20.67 -7.29
C GLU A 41 -8.14 -20.24 -8.01
N ASP A 42 -8.24 -19.74 -9.24
CA ASP A 42 -7.06 -19.34 -10.01
C ASP A 42 -6.33 -18.15 -9.38
N PHE A 43 -7.08 -17.19 -8.82
CA PHE A 43 -6.45 -16.09 -8.09
C PHE A 43 -5.83 -16.56 -6.76
N LEU A 44 -6.49 -17.50 -6.06
CA LEU A 44 -5.97 -18.04 -4.80
C LEU A 44 -4.68 -18.85 -4.98
N LYS A 45 -4.42 -19.40 -6.16
CA LYS A 45 -3.12 -20.01 -6.50
C LYS A 45 -1.99 -18.98 -6.53
N LEU A 46 -2.29 -17.74 -6.94
CA LEU A 46 -1.32 -16.64 -6.95
C LEU A 46 -1.17 -15.99 -5.57
N ASN A 47 -2.29 -15.90 -4.84
CA ASN A 47 -2.31 -15.31 -3.50
C ASN A 47 -3.33 -16.01 -2.60
N PRO A 48 -2.88 -16.91 -1.71
CA PRO A 48 -3.78 -17.65 -0.81
C PRO A 48 -4.53 -16.77 0.19
N ASN A 49 -4.06 -15.53 0.43
CA ASN A 49 -4.78 -14.53 1.22
C ASN A 49 -6.04 -14.00 0.49
N GLY A 50 -6.09 -14.13 -0.84
CA GLY A 50 -7.23 -13.65 -1.64
C GLY A 50 -7.42 -12.15 -1.55
N ARG A 51 -6.34 -11.41 -1.68
CA ARG A 51 -6.26 -9.93 -1.68
C ARG A 51 -5.46 -9.42 -2.87
N ILE A 52 -5.81 -8.25 -3.36
CA ILE A 52 -5.02 -7.50 -4.35
C ILE A 52 -4.09 -6.49 -3.63
N PRO A 53 -3.00 -6.03 -4.26
CA PRO A 53 -2.47 -6.47 -5.56
C PRO A 53 -1.68 -7.79 -5.48
N VAL A 54 -1.47 -8.41 -6.64
CA VAL A 54 -0.49 -9.48 -6.86
C VAL A 54 0.31 -9.12 -8.10
N ILE A 55 1.61 -9.37 -8.11
CA ILE A 55 2.41 -9.36 -9.33
C ILE A 55 2.90 -10.77 -9.64
N VAL A 56 3.06 -11.07 -10.92
CA VAL A 56 3.78 -12.26 -11.41
C VAL A 56 4.92 -11.78 -12.29
N ASP A 57 6.14 -12.16 -11.96
CA ASP A 57 7.31 -11.85 -12.79
C ASP A 57 7.61 -13.03 -13.72
N THR A 58 7.26 -12.87 -15.00
CA THR A 58 7.48 -13.90 -16.02
C THR A 58 8.94 -14.13 -16.39
N GLU A 59 9.84 -13.24 -15.98
CA GLU A 59 11.28 -13.36 -16.17
C GLU A 59 11.98 -14.08 -15.00
N ALA A 60 11.19 -14.41 -13.95
CA ALA A 60 11.67 -15.09 -12.75
C ALA A 60 10.82 -16.35 -12.48
N ASP A 61 10.72 -17.24 -13.46
CA ASP A 61 9.98 -18.51 -13.39
C ASP A 61 8.52 -18.34 -12.90
N ASP A 62 7.84 -17.32 -13.41
CA ASP A 62 6.46 -16.96 -13.04
C ASP A 62 6.27 -16.74 -11.52
N LEU A 63 7.27 -16.14 -10.89
CA LEU A 63 7.23 -15.84 -9.46
C LEU A 63 6.04 -14.94 -9.11
N ALA A 64 5.08 -15.49 -8.38
CA ALA A 64 3.96 -14.73 -7.85
C ALA A 64 4.34 -14.09 -6.51
N ILE A 65 4.13 -12.78 -6.39
CA ILE A 65 4.42 -12.02 -5.16
C ILE A 65 3.15 -11.34 -4.67
N MET A 66 2.70 -11.73 -3.51
CA MET A 66 1.64 -11.08 -2.76
C MET A 66 2.22 -10.03 -1.81
N GLU A 67 1.34 -9.24 -1.14
CA GLU A 67 1.67 -8.12 -0.24
C GLU A 67 2.33 -6.93 -0.95
N SER A 68 1.59 -5.81 -0.98
CA SER A 68 2.05 -4.61 -1.69
C SER A 68 3.40 -4.08 -1.20
N GLY A 69 3.72 -4.22 0.09
CA GLY A 69 5.03 -3.84 0.62
C GLY A 69 6.17 -4.73 0.11
N ALA A 70 5.93 -6.05 0.00
CA ALA A 70 6.90 -6.98 -0.58
C ALA A 70 7.12 -6.73 -2.08
N GLN A 71 6.04 -6.41 -2.81
CA GLN A 71 6.12 -6.02 -4.22
C GLN A 71 6.97 -4.76 -4.42
N LEU A 72 6.78 -3.75 -3.58
CA LEU A 72 7.57 -2.51 -3.63
C LEU A 72 9.05 -2.80 -3.43
N ILE A 73 9.41 -3.64 -2.46
CA ILE A 73 10.81 -4.05 -2.21
C ILE A 73 11.35 -4.78 -3.43
N TYR A 74 10.64 -5.80 -3.92
CA TYR A 74 11.07 -6.61 -5.06
C TYR A 74 11.30 -5.76 -6.33
N LEU A 75 10.34 -4.89 -6.67
CA LEU A 75 10.43 -4.04 -7.86
C LEU A 75 11.57 -3.04 -7.75
N ALA A 76 11.76 -2.43 -6.58
CA ALA A 76 12.86 -1.51 -6.32
C ALA A 76 14.23 -2.20 -6.42
N GLU A 77 14.37 -3.42 -5.90
CA GLU A 77 15.58 -4.24 -6.02
C GLU A 77 15.83 -4.65 -7.46
N LYS A 78 14.79 -5.09 -8.20
CA LYS A 78 14.87 -5.46 -9.62
C LYS A 78 15.36 -4.27 -10.48
N ALA A 79 14.88 -3.06 -10.21
CA ALA A 79 15.26 -1.85 -10.94
C ALA A 79 16.53 -1.18 -10.42
N GLY A 80 16.99 -1.49 -9.20
CA GLY A 80 18.10 -0.81 -8.55
C GLY A 80 17.82 0.66 -8.19
N LYS A 81 16.55 1.03 -7.99
CA LYS A 81 16.09 2.39 -7.70
C LYS A 81 15.09 2.40 -6.53
N LEU A 82 14.88 3.53 -5.89
CA LEU A 82 13.88 3.80 -4.83
C LEU A 82 14.05 2.97 -3.54
N LEU A 83 15.09 2.15 -3.44
CA LEU A 83 15.48 1.43 -2.23
C LEU A 83 17.02 1.35 -2.19
N PRO A 84 17.67 2.11 -1.28
CA PRO A 84 19.12 2.10 -1.15
C PRO A 84 19.67 0.72 -0.81
N THR A 85 20.89 0.42 -1.25
CA THR A 85 21.64 -0.80 -0.87
C THR A 85 22.46 -0.60 0.38
N GLU A 86 22.83 0.65 0.72
CA GLU A 86 23.54 0.97 1.95
C GLU A 86 22.67 0.65 3.18
N PRO A 87 23.16 -0.12 4.16
CA PRO A 87 22.32 -0.67 5.24
C PRO A 87 21.57 0.36 6.07
N VAL A 88 22.18 1.51 6.38
CA VAL A 88 21.54 2.56 7.20
C VAL A 88 20.44 3.26 6.43
N ALA A 89 20.72 3.70 5.20
CA ALA A 89 19.73 4.34 4.33
C ALA A 89 18.58 3.38 4.00
N ARG A 90 18.90 2.12 3.68
CA ARG A 90 17.90 1.05 3.47
C ARG A 90 17.01 0.86 4.70
N SER A 91 17.60 0.82 5.89
CA SER A 91 16.84 0.66 7.14
C SER A 91 15.84 1.80 7.35
N LYS A 92 16.20 3.04 7.02
CA LYS A 92 15.28 4.18 7.09
C LYS A 92 14.08 4.01 6.17
N VAL A 93 14.30 3.60 4.92
CA VAL A 93 13.20 3.31 3.97
C VAL A 93 12.29 2.19 4.49
N ILE A 94 12.88 1.09 4.94
CA ILE A 94 12.12 -0.06 5.45
C ILE A 94 11.31 0.32 6.70
N GLN A 95 11.82 1.15 7.61
CA GLN A 95 11.04 1.62 8.78
C GLN A 95 9.75 2.33 8.35
N TRP A 96 9.83 3.28 7.42
CA TRP A 96 8.68 4.02 6.94
C TRP A 96 7.74 3.19 6.07
N LEU A 97 8.28 2.21 5.34
CA LEU A 97 7.47 1.22 4.64
C LEU A 97 6.69 0.35 5.65
N MET A 98 7.34 -0.16 6.69
CA MET A 98 6.68 -0.97 7.73
C MET A 98 5.68 -0.13 8.55
N PHE A 99 5.97 1.15 8.80
CA PHE A 99 5.02 2.07 9.42
C PHE A 99 3.70 2.17 8.61
N GLN A 100 3.80 2.19 7.28
CA GLN A 100 2.62 2.14 6.43
C GLN A 100 1.94 0.78 6.49
N MET A 101 2.69 -0.34 6.36
CA MET A 101 2.13 -1.68 6.28
C MET A 101 1.51 -2.15 7.61
N GLY A 102 2.10 -1.77 8.74
CA GLY A 102 1.61 -2.12 10.08
C GLY A 102 0.65 -1.10 10.70
N GLY A 103 0.69 0.14 10.24
CA GLY A 103 -0.07 1.24 10.83
C GLY A 103 -1.08 1.87 9.87
N ILE A 104 -0.62 2.77 8.99
CA ILE A 104 -1.47 3.61 8.13
C ILE A 104 -2.49 2.78 7.35
N GLY A 105 -2.04 1.80 6.57
CA GLY A 105 -2.91 0.98 5.73
C GLY A 105 -3.98 0.23 6.53
N PRO A 106 -3.62 -0.59 7.52
CA PRO A 106 -4.57 -1.32 8.33
C PRO A 106 -5.55 -0.43 9.10
N MET A 107 -5.07 0.63 9.75
CA MET A 107 -5.93 1.47 10.59
C MET A 107 -6.89 2.31 9.75
N MET A 108 -6.43 2.92 8.66
CA MET A 108 -7.32 3.60 7.72
C MET A 108 -8.27 2.63 7.01
N GLY A 109 -7.83 1.40 6.73
CA GLY A 109 -8.70 0.35 6.20
C GLY A 109 -9.86 0.05 7.13
N GLN A 110 -9.60 -0.15 8.42
CA GLN A 110 -10.65 -0.37 9.43
C GLN A 110 -11.53 0.87 9.61
N ALA A 111 -10.96 2.07 9.63
CA ALA A 111 -11.74 3.31 9.68
C ALA A 111 -12.72 3.38 8.49
N ASN A 112 -12.31 3.03 7.27
CA ASN A 112 -13.21 2.93 6.12
C ASN A 112 -14.34 1.92 6.35
N VAL A 113 -14.00 0.73 6.87
CA VAL A 113 -15.02 -0.30 7.13
C VAL A 113 -16.08 0.24 8.07
N PHE A 114 -15.73 0.72 9.24
CA PHE A 114 -16.70 1.12 10.26
C PHE A 114 -17.39 2.44 9.94
N PHE A 115 -16.71 3.40 9.32
CA PHE A 115 -17.30 4.70 9.00
C PHE A 115 -18.16 4.67 7.72
N ARG A 116 -17.73 3.96 6.67
CA ARG A 116 -18.39 4.00 5.35
C ARG A 116 -19.16 2.74 4.98
N TYR A 117 -18.54 1.56 5.20
CA TYR A 117 -19.04 0.31 4.61
C TYR A 117 -19.81 -0.57 5.58
N TRP A 118 -19.80 -0.28 6.87
CA TRP A 118 -20.54 -1.07 7.85
C TRP A 118 -22.04 -1.06 7.52
N PRO A 119 -22.67 -2.24 7.32
CA PRO A 119 -24.02 -2.33 6.76
C PRO A 119 -25.14 -2.09 7.76
N GLY A 120 -24.85 -1.95 9.03
CA GLY A 120 -25.82 -1.79 10.09
C GLY A 120 -25.71 -0.45 10.82
N GLU A 121 -26.22 -0.42 12.04
CA GLU A 121 -26.09 0.73 12.93
C GLU A 121 -24.63 1.09 13.16
N LYS A 122 -24.30 2.38 13.20
CA LYS A 122 -22.92 2.82 13.37
C LYS A 122 -22.37 2.44 14.73
N ILE A 123 -21.22 1.79 14.75
CA ILE A 123 -20.50 1.39 15.96
C ILE A 123 -19.55 2.53 16.33
N GLN A 124 -20.08 3.58 16.97
CA GLN A 124 -19.34 4.81 17.25
C GLN A 124 -18.00 4.58 17.95
N PRO A 125 -17.87 3.71 18.98
CA PRO A 125 -16.57 3.45 19.61
C PRO A 125 -15.51 2.89 18.67
N ALA A 126 -15.91 2.08 17.67
CA ALA A 126 -14.97 1.57 16.66
C ALA A 126 -14.56 2.67 15.67
N ILE A 127 -15.53 3.50 15.24
CA ILE A 127 -15.26 4.65 14.38
C ILE A 127 -14.27 5.58 15.06
N ASP A 128 -14.54 6.00 16.29
CA ASP A 128 -13.69 6.90 17.06
C ASP A 128 -12.27 6.34 17.24
N ARG A 129 -12.17 5.06 17.58
CA ARG A 129 -10.89 4.39 17.77
C ARG A 129 -10.03 4.46 16.51
N TYR A 130 -10.57 4.06 15.36
CA TYR A 130 -9.79 3.97 14.13
C TYR A 130 -9.53 5.34 13.49
N GLN A 131 -10.47 6.28 13.60
CA GLN A 131 -10.24 7.67 13.16
C GLN A 131 -9.19 8.36 14.03
N ASN A 132 -9.22 8.19 15.35
CA ASN A 132 -8.22 8.77 16.24
C ASN A 132 -6.84 8.17 15.99
N GLU A 133 -6.75 6.86 15.76
CA GLU A 133 -5.47 6.24 15.40
C GLU A 133 -4.97 6.71 14.03
N GLY A 134 -5.85 6.84 13.04
CA GLY A 134 -5.50 7.42 11.75
C GLY A 134 -4.95 8.84 11.87
N ARG A 135 -5.57 9.68 12.71
CA ARG A 135 -5.08 11.03 12.99
C ARG A 135 -3.70 11.00 13.63
N ARG A 136 -3.52 10.21 14.68
CA ARG A 136 -2.22 10.06 15.36
C ARG A 136 -1.11 9.63 14.38
N LEU A 137 -1.41 8.71 13.46
CA LEU A 137 -0.44 8.27 12.44
C LEU A 137 -0.10 9.39 11.45
N PHE A 138 -1.05 10.24 11.11
CA PHE A 138 -0.79 11.43 10.28
C PHE A 138 0.07 12.46 11.00
N GLU A 139 -0.14 12.66 12.31
CA GLU A 139 0.71 13.54 13.12
C GLU A 139 2.17 13.05 13.16
N VAL A 140 2.39 11.73 13.12
CA VAL A 140 3.75 11.17 12.99
C VAL A 140 4.36 11.50 11.63
N LEU A 141 3.58 11.37 10.54
CA LEU A 141 4.06 11.77 9.20
C LEU A 141 4.35 13.28 9.15
N GLU A 142 3.45 14.11 9.69
CA GLU A 142 3.62 15.56 9.77
C GLU A 142 4.90 15.94 10.53
N THR A 143 5.14 15.30 11.69
CA THR A 143 6.35 15.51 12.47
C THR A 143 7.62 15.26 11.67
N ARG A 144 7.61 14.23 10.82
CA ARG A 144 8.76 13.93 9.93
C ARG A 144 8.85 14.91 8.77
N LEU A 145 7.75 15.15 8.07
CA LEU A 145 7.73 15.93 6.84
C LEU A 145 7.82 17.45 7.04
N LYS A 146 7.67 17.90 8.28
CA LYS A 146 7.86 19.33 8.62
C LYS A 146 9.27 19.83 8.29
N ASP A 147 10.27 18.99 8.49
CA ASP A 147 11.68 19.34 8.32
C ASP A 147 12.38 18.52 7.21
N HIS A 148 11.65 17.65 6.50
CA HIS A 148 12.17 16.77 5.47
C HIS A 148 11.23 16.71 4.27
N GLU A 149 11.77 16.70 3.07
CA GLU A 149 11.00 16.59 1.84
C GLU A 149 10.38 15.19 1.69
N PHE A 150 11.10 14.14 2.09
CA PHE A 150 10.70 12.73 2.00
C PHE A 150 10.82 12.02 3.35
N LEU A 151 10.14 10.86 3.45
CA LEU A 151 10.11 10.09 4.69
C LEU A 151 11.47 9.51 5.09
N ALA A 152 12.29 9.12 4.11
CA ALA A 152 13.58 8.44 4.32
C ALA A 152 14.76 9.17 3.65
N ASP A 153 14.82 10.47 3.81
CA ASP A 153 15.82 11.40 3.25
C ASP A 153 15.63 11.65 1.74
N ASP A 154 15.61 10.61 0.89
CA ASP A 154 15.32 10.68 -0.54
C ASP A 154 13.98 10.03 -0.88
N PHE A 155 13.40 10.39 -2.05
CA PHE A 155 12.18 9.76 -2.56
C PHE A 155 12.37 8.25 -2.71
N SER A 156 11.43 7.47 -2.16
CA SER A 156 11.57 6.03 -2.03
C SER A 156 10.23 5.29 -2.09
N ILE A 157 10.29 3.98 -2.07
CA ILE A 157 9.10 3.13 -1.94
C ILE A 157 8.28 3.41 -0.67
N ALA A 158 8.87 4.00 0.35
CA ALA A 158 8.16 4.40 1.56
C ALA A 158 7.18 5.54 1.29
N ASP A 159 7.58 6.54 0.49
CA ASP A 159 6.73 7.67 0.10
C ASP A 159 5.56 7.20 -0.76
N ILE A 160 5.82 6.37 -1.76
CA ILE A 160 4.78 5.74 -2.60
C ILE A 160 3.76 5.01 -1.73
N ALA A 161 4.23 4.17 -0.81
CA ALA A 161 3.36 3.36 0.03
C ALA A 161 2.43 4.21 0.91
N ASN A 162 2.99 5.23 1.57
CA ASN A 162 2.25 6.12 2.46
C ASN A 162 1.30 7.04 1.70
N TRP A 163 1.76 7.66 0.61
CA TRP A 163 0.96 8.58 -0.20
C TRP A 163 -0.33 7.94 -0.72
N CYS A 164 -0.28 6.69 -1.17
CA CYS A 164 -1.45 5.99 -1.69
C CYS A 164 -2.60 5.91 -0.69
N TRP A 165 -2.33 5.90 0.60
CA TRP A 165 -3.33 5.90 1.65
C TRP A 165 -3.64 7.31 2.17
N VAL A 166 -2.65 8.16 2.34
CA VAL A 166 -2.84 9.55 2.81
C VAL A 166 -3.76 10.33 1.89
N ARG A 167 -3.64 10.18 0.56
CA ARG A 167 -4.47 10.87 -0.43
C ARG A 167 -5.98 10.67 -0.26
N ILE A 168 -6.40 9.59 0.41
CA ILE A 168 -7.83 9.29 0.63
C ILE A 168 -8.33 9.71 2.01
N HIS A 169 -7.59 10.52 2.76
CA HIS A 169 -7.92 10.97 4.12
C HIS A 169 -9.36 11.50 4.25
N LYS A 170 -9.87 12.20 3.23
CA LYS A 170 -11.25 12.72 3.18
C LYS A 170 -12.31 11.62 3.28
N TRP A 171 -12.03 10.41 2.79
CA TRP A 171 -12.98 9.30 2.85
C TRP A 171 -13.24 8.84 4.28
N LEU A 172 -12.35 9.14 5.18
CA LEU A 172 -12.36 8.73 6.59
C LEU A 172 -12.82 9.85 7.51
N SER A 173 -13.20 10.99 6.94
CA SER A 173 -13.45 12.20 7.74
C SER A 173 -12.25 12.60 8.62
N LEU A 174 -11.06 12.20 8.23
CA LEU A 174 -9.83 12.71 8.80
C LEU A 174 -9.65 14.11 8.23
N ILE A 175 -10.01 15.10 9.03
CA ILE A 175 -9.94 16.51 8.68
C ILE A 175 -8.46 16.91 8.58
N HIS A 176 -8.21 17.84 7.67
CA HIS A 176 -6.91 18.47 7.53
C HIS A 176 -6.31 18.81 8.90
N ILE A 177 -5.20 18.25 9.14
CA ILE A 177 -4.31 18.64 10.24
C ILE A 177 -3.61 19.92 9.79
#